data_43e8b06fd0d5874f3281c2d08d00ea94
#
_entry.id   43e8b06fd0d5874f3281c2d08d00ea94
#
_cell.length_a   1.000
_cell.length_b   1.000
_cell.length_c   1.000
_cell.angle_alpha   90.00
_cell.angle_beta   90.00
_cell.angle_gamma   90.00
#
_symmetry.space_group_name_H-M   'P 1'
#
loop_
_entity.id
_entity.type
_entity.pdbx_description
1 polymer ?
#
loop_
_entity_poly.entity_id
_entity_poly.type
_entity_poly.pdbx_seq_one_letter_code
_entity_poly.pdbx_strand_id
1 'polypeptide(L)'
;MKLKKLCAFVLAGMMAVSLAACTDGNGPEPSKDAQSQTESSNAESGSQKTDAKGNKIGISMPTKSLERWNRDGSYLEKEFEKAGYNVSLTYSDNKIDQQVKDIEGLIADKVDLLVVAAIDGESLAQVLSEAKNQNIPVIAYDRLIMNTDAISYYVSFDNYTVGKLQGEFVADKLGLANAGDKKFNVEFT
;
A
#
# COMPACT_ATOMS: atom_id res chain seq x y z
N MET A 1 18.29 -37.39 37.21
CA MET A 1 19.59 -37.13 37.86
C MET A 1 20.34 -36.05 37.10
N LYS A 2 20.79 -35.05 37.90
CA LYS A 2 21.81 -34.02 37.65
C LYS A 2 21.54 -32.99 36.53
N LEU A 3 21.17 -31.77 36.75
CA LEU A 3 21.56 -30.67 37.64
C LEU A 3 22.77 -29.86 37.12
N LYS A 4 22.53 -28.54 36.92
CA LYS A 4 23.43 -27.36 37.02
C LYS A 4 24.39 -27.09 35.84
N LYS A 5 24.46 -25.82 35.32
CA LYS A 5 24.99 -24.60 35.94
C LYS A 5 24.61 -23.36 35.13
N LEU A 6 24.13 -22.48 35.75
CA LEU A 6 24.23 -21.03 35.96
C LEU A 6 25.63 -20.45 35.63
N CYS A 7 25.70 -19.39 34.85
CA CYS A 7 26.73 -18.35 34.94
C CYS A 7 26.14 -17.00 34.47
N ALA A 8 25.97 -16.13 35.47
CA ALA A 8 25.76 -14.71 35.31
C ALA A 8 27.10 -14.00 35.13
N PHE A 9 27.19 -13.01 34.26
CA PHE A 9 28.22 -11.96 34.35
C PHE A 9 27.57 -10.60 34.17
N VAL A 10 27.55 -9.89 35.25
CA VAL A 10 27.35 -8.45 35.39
C VAL A 10 28.70 -7.79 35.21
N LEU A 11 28.80 -6.76 34.39
CA LEU A 11 29.82 -5.72 34.56
C LEU A 11 29.28 -4.37 34.09
N ALA A 12 29.19 -3.47 35.04
CA ALA A 12 28.94 -2.05 34.93
C ALA A 12 30.23 -1.33 34.53
N GLY A 13 30.12 -0.22 33.84
CA GLY A 13 31.22 0.68 33.51
C GLY A 13 30.70 2.04 33.10
N MET A 14 30.84 2.98 34.03
CA MET A 14 30.49 4.39 34.05
C MET A 14 31.47 5.27 33.27
N MET A 15 31.07 6.56 33.13
CA MET A 15 31.84 7.80 32.93
C MET A 15 32.08 8.25 31.47
N ALA A 16 32.07 9.52 31.13
CA ALA A 16 31.82 10.80 31.79
C ALA A 16 31.61 11.92 30.76
N VAL A 17 30.82 12.84 31.09
CA VAL A 17 30.72 14.30 30.93
C VAL A 17 31.93 14.99 30.28
N SER A 18 31.66 15.87 29.30
CA SER A 18 32.38 17.14 29.13
C SER A 18 31.48 18.21 28.54
N LEU A 19 31.15 19.17 29.38
CA LEU A 19 30.67 20.50 29.01
C LEU A 19 31.89 21.36 28.63
N ALA A 20 31.74 22.21 27.63
CA ALA A 20 32.48 23.46 27.56
C ALA A 20 31.58 24.52 26.93
N ALA A 21 31.31 25.49 27.71
CA ALA A 21 30.61 26.74 27.43
C ALA A 21 31.62 27.84 27.09
N CYS A 22 31.07 29.01 26.77
CA CYS A 22 31.59 30.38 26.76
C CYS A 22 31.74 30.99 25.37
N THR A 23 31.29 32.15 25.07
CA THR A 23 30.83 33.38 25.69
C THR A 23 31.03 34.51 24.68
N ASP A 24 30.05 35.37 24.62
CA ASP A 24 29.99 36.82 24.51
C ASP A 24 30.31 37.60 23.23
N GLY A 25 29.38 38.52 22.96
CA GLY A 25 29.70 39.87 22.59
C GLY A 25 28.78 40.61 21.64
N ASN A 26 27.80 41.30 22.21
CA ASN A 26 27.31 42.66 21.87
C ASN A 26 26.81 43.02 20.46
N GLY A 27 25.53 43.53 20.41
CA GLY A 27 24.89 44.24 19.31
C GLY A 27 25.36 45.69 19.13
N PRO A 28 24.73 46.57 18.33
CA PRO A 28 23.28 46.80 18.25
C PRO A 28 22.73 46.99 16.80
N GLU A 29 21.40 46.97 16.71
CA GLU A 29 20.48 47.43 15.61
C GLU A 29 20.67 48.92 15.24
N PRO A 30 20.00 49.50 14.12
CA PRO A 30 18.77 49.09 13.45
C PRO A 30 18.68 49.42 11.92
N SER A 31 17.59 48.97 11.31
CA SER A 31 16.72 49.65 10.32
C SER A 31 16.47 48.95 8.99
N LYS A 32 15.17 48.55 8.83
CA LYS A 32 14.24 48.67 7.69
C LYS A 32 14.74 48.39 6.25
N ASP A 33 14.20 47.37 5.59
CA ASP A 33 13.17 47.57 4.55
C ASP A 33 12.56 46.24 4.10
N ALA A 34 11.26 46.32 3.75
CA ALA A 34 10.40 45.23 3.38
C ALA A 34 10.69 44.73 1.98
N GLN A 35 10.86 43.41 1.83
CA GLN A 35 10.54 42.75 0.56
C GLN A 35 9.98 41.34 0.80
N SER A 36 8.73 41.22 0.37
CA SER A 36 7.96 39.99 0.32
C SER A 36 8.69 38.97 -0.56
N GLN A 37 9.09 37.83 0.05
CA GLN A 37 9.42 36.64 -0.69
C GLN A 37 8.54 35.52 -0.22
N THR A 38 7.74 35.04 -1.18
CA THR A 38 6.91 33.85 -1.10
C THR A 38 7.81 32.64 -0.87
N GLU A 39 7.90 32.16 0.35
CA GLU A 39 8.52 30.85 0.61
C GLU A 39 7.58 29.74 0.19
N SER A 40 7.94 29.11 -0.94
CA SER A 40 7.44 27.82 -1.36
C SER A 40 7.91 26.80 -0.33
N SER A 41 7.03 26.37 0.56
CA SER A 41 7.29 25.27 1.49
C SER A 41 7.41 23.97 0.68
N ASN A 42 8.64 23.62 0.37
CA ASN A 42 9.00 22.29 -0.10
C ASN A 42 8.84 21.33 1.08
N ALA A 43 7.69 20.68 1.17
CA ALA A 43 7.49 19.58 2.11
C ALA A 43 8.33 18.39 1.61
N GLU A 44 9.57 18.33 2.07
CA GLU A 44 10.39 17.12 2.01
C GLU A 44 9.68 16.04 2.83
N SER A 45 8.91 15.22 2.12
CA SER A 45 8.39 13.96 2.68
C SER A 45 9.58 13.09 3.00
N GLY A 46 10.08 13.18 4.22
CA GLY A 46 11.07 12.28 4.77
C GLY A 46 10.51 10.87 4.75
N SER A 47 10.86 10.12 3.72
CA SER A 47 10.69 8.67 3.69
C SER A 47 11.51 8.10 4.85
N GLN A 48 10.86 7.87 6.00
CA GLN A 48 11.42 7.02 7.03
C GLN A 48 11.60 5.64 6.39
N LYS A 49 12.83 5.29 6.05
CA LYS A 49 13.23 3.91 5.84
C LYS A 49 13.02 3.19 7.17
N THR A 50 11.82 2.64 7.35
CA THR A 50 11.62 1.60 8.35
C THR A 50 12.50 0.42 7.93
N ASP A 51 13.23 -0.16 8.88
CA ASP A 51 14.01 -1.38 8.66
C ASP A 51 13.03 -2.54 8.39
N ALA A 52 12.55 -2.61 7.15
CA ALA A 52 11.59 -3.60 6.67
C ALA A 52 12.23 -4.97 6.45
N LYS A 53 13.50 -5.12 6.79
CA LYS A 53 14.29 -6.32 6.55
C LYS A 53 13.73 -7.51 7.33
N GLY A 54 13.05 -8.39 6.61
CA GLY A 54 12.50 -9.64 7.14
C GLY A 54 10.97 -9.71 7.20
N ASN A 55 10.25 -8.61 6.98
CA ASN A 55 8.78 -8.64 6.92
C ASN A 55 8.30 -9.34 5.64
N LYS A 56 7.25 -10.12 5.78
CA LYS A 56 6.66 -10.92 4.69
C LYS A 56 5.43 -10.23 4.11
N ILE A 57 5.33 -10.16 2.80
CA ILE A 57 4.14 -9.65 2.10
C ILE A 57 3.52 -10.77 1.28
N GLY A 58 2.25 -11.02 1.49
CA GLY A 58 1.45 -11.93 0.67
C GLY A 58 0.69 -11.15 -0.41
N ILE A 59 0.76 -11.59 -1.65
CA ILE A 59 0.04 -11.01 -2.78
C ILE A 59 -0.82 -12.10 -3.41
N SER A 60 -2.12 -11.84 -3.52
CA SER A 60 -3.07 -12.74 -4.20
C SER A 60 -3.68 -12.04 -5.41
N MET A 61 -3.37 -12.57 -6.61
CA MET A 61 -3.84 -12.08 -7.90
C MET A 61 -4.84 -13.03 -8.56
N PRO A 62 -5.80 -12.53 -9.37
CA PRO A 62 -6.84 -13.35 -9.97
C PRO A 62 -6.29 -14.44 -10.90
N THR A 63 -5.40 -14.09 -11.80
CA THR A 63 -4.86 -15.05 -12.80
C THR A 63 -3.59 -14.51 -13.43
N LYS A 64 -2.72 -15.43 -13.83
CA LYS A 64 -1.51 -15.12 -14.59
C LYS A 64 -1.77 -15.01 -16.10
N SER A 65 -2.86 -15.60 -16.60
CA SER A 65 -3.17 -15.63 -18.03
C SER A 65 -3.61 -14.27 -18.62
N LEU A 66 -4.10 -13.35 -17.79
CA LEU A 66 -4.37 -11.97 -18.19
C LEU A 66 -3.10 -11.14 -18.00
N GLU A 67 -2.60 -10.53 -19.08
CA GLU A 67 -1.37 -9.74 -19.10
C GLU A 67 -1.35 -8.68 -17.99
N ARG A 68 -2.47 -8.00 -17.75
CA ARG A 68 -2.59 -7.00 -16.69
C ARG A 68 -2.22 -7.56 -15.33
N TRP A 69 -2.87 -8.65 -14.91
CA TRP A 69 -2.63 -9.22 -13.57
C TRP A 69 -1.23 -9.81 -13.43
N ASN A 70 -0.71 -10.40 -14.52
CA ASN A 70 0.67 -10.89 -14.53
C ASN A 70 1.67 -9.74 -14.37
N ARG A 71 1.46 -8.64 -15.09
CA ARG A 71 2.32 -7.45 -15.01
C ARG A 71 2.21 -6.77 -13.63
N ASP A 72 1.00 -6.54 -13.15
CA ASP A 72 0.76 -5.87 -11.87
C ASP A 72 1.34 -6.69 -10.70
N GLY A 73 1.09 -8.00 -10.66
CA GLY A 73 1.63 -8.88 -9.64
C GLY A 73 3.16 -8.92 -9.65
N SER A 74 3.76 -9.11 -10.81
CA SER A 74 5.22 -9.16 -10.94
C SER A 74 5.89 -7.81 -10.62
N TYR A 75 5.20 -6.69 -10.90
CA TYR A 75 5.70 -5.37 -10.57
C TYR A 75 5.66 -5.12 -9.06
N LEU A 76 4.55 -5.45 -8.40
CA LEU A 76 4.42 -5.35 -6.95
C LEU A 76 5.46 -6.22 -6.23
N GLU A 77 5.62 -7.48 -6.64
CA GLU A 77 6.64 -8.39 -6.12
C GLU A 77 8.03 -7.74 -6.19
N LYS A 78 8.44 -7.31 -7.37
CA LYS A 78 9.74 -6.69 -7.60
C LYS A 78 9.98 -5.43 -6.77
N GLU A 79 8.99 -4.54 -6.67
CA GLU A 79 9.16 -3.28 -5.92
C GLU A 79 9.19 -3.53 -4.40
N PHE A 80 8.42 -4.48 -3.89
CA PHE A 80 8.50 -4.87 -2.49
C PHE A 80 9.84 -5.57 -2.16
N GLU A 81 10.30 -6.49 -3.01
CA GLU A 81 11.62 -7.12 -2.84
C GLU A 81 12.76 -6.09 -2.86
N LYS A 82 12.70 -5.13 -3.78
CA LYS A 82 13.66 -4.02 -3.86
C LYS A 82 13.63 -3.15 -2.59
N ALA A 83 12.47 -3.03 -1.96
CA ALA A 83 12.31 -2.33 -0.68
C ALA A 83 12.79 -3.18 0.53
N GLY A 84 13.16 -4.44 0.33
CA GLY A 84 13.73 -5.31 1.36
C GLY A 84 12.72 -6.26 2.02
N TYR A 85 11.51 -6.40 1.46
CA TYR A 85 10.51 -7.35 1.94
C TYR A 85 10.69 -8.74 1.32
N ASN A 86 10.22 -9.77 2.03
CA ASN A 86 10.05 -11.11 1.47
C ASN A 86 8.64 -11.21 0.87
N VAL A 87 8.53 -11.58 -0.39
CA VAL A 87 7.25 -11.59 -1.09
C VAL A 87 6.82 -13.02 -1.43
N SER A 88 5.53 -13.31 -1.20
CA SER A 88 4.86 -14.53 -1.65
C SER A 88 3.72 -14.12 -2.58
N LEU A 89 3.89 -14.35 -3.88
CA LEU A 89 2.91 -14.01 -4.91
C LEU A 89 2.17 -15.28 -5.39
N THR A 90 0.83 -15.22 -5.35
CA THR A 90 -0.05 -16.30 -5.82
C THR A 90 -0.97 -15.84 -6.96
N TYR A 91 -1.35 -16.77 -7.82
CA TYR A 91 -2.32 -16.59 -8.90
C TYR A 91 -3.34 -17.72 -8.87
N SER A 92 -4.62 -17.40 -8.79
CA SER A 92 -5.70 -18.35 -8.51
C SER A 92 -6.46 -18.82 -9.73
N ASP A 93 -5.95 -18.59 -10.94
CA ASP A 93 -6.53 -19.01 -12.23
C ASP A 93 -8.02 -18.66 -12.42
N ASN A 94 -8.45 -17.50 -11.90
CA ASN A 94 -9.83 -17.04 -11.85
C ASN A 94 -10.79 -18.01 -11.13
N LYS A 95 -10.29 -18.82 -10.19
CA LYS A 95 -11.08 -19.71 -9.36
C LYS A 95 -11.19 -19.16 -7.95
N ILE A 96 -12.41 -18.83 -7.53
CA ILE A 96 -12.68 -18.26 -6.21
C ILE A 96 -12.17 -19.18 -5.10
N ASP A 97 -12.52 -20.48 -5.16
CA ASP A 97 -12.10 -21.45 -4.15
C ASP A 97 -10.58 -21.60 -4.05
N GLN A 98 -9.87 -21.40 -5.19
CA GLN A 98 -8.42 -21.40 -5.17
C GLN A 98 -7.88 -20.14 -4.52
N GLN A 99 -8.49 -18.98 -4.79
CA GLN A 99 -8.07 -17.73 -4.18
C GLN A 99 -8.25 -17.76 -2.64
N VAL A 100 -9.34 -18.33 -2.16
CA VAL A 100 -9.54 -18.55 -0.71
C VAL A 100 -8.40 -19.40 -0.14
N LYS A 101 -8.05 -20.53 -0.75
CA LYS A 101 -6.95 -21.40 -0.32
C LYS A 101 -5.59 -20.71 -0.37
N ASP A 102 -5.35 -19.92 -1.41
CA ASP A 102 -4.10 -19.18 -1.56
C ASP A 102 -3.95 -18.15 -0.42
N ILE A 103 -5.04 -17.45 -0.08
CA ILE A 103 -5.06 -16.49 1.03
C ILE A 103 -4.90 -17.21 2.39
N GLU A 104 -5.58 -18.35 2.61
CA GLU A 104 -5.39 -19.19 3.79
C GLU A 104 -3.93 -19.60 3.96
N GLY A 105 -3.28 -20.00 2.85
CA GLY A 105 -1.86 -20.35 2.83
C GLY A 105 -0.97 -19.17 3.24
N LEU A 106 -1.22 -17.97 2.70
CA LEU A 106 -0.48 -16.76 3.05
C LEU A 106 -0.65 -16.38 4.52
N ILE A 107 -1.88 -16.53 5.07
CA ILE A 107 -2.15 -16.31 6.49
C ILE A 107 -1.39 -17.34 7.36
N ALA A 108 -1.40 -18.61 6.97
CA ALA A 108 -0.67 -19.67 7.67
C ALA A 108 0.85 -19.44 7.65
N ASP A 109 1.38 -18.88 6.57
CA ASP A 109 2.79 -18.48 6.42
C ASP A 109 3.15 -17.22 7.22
N LYS A 110 2.16 -16.64 7.94
CA LYS A 110 2.31 -15.46 8.79
C LYS A 110 2.90 -14.28 8.05
N VAL A 111 2.25 -13.90 6.95
CA VAL A 111 2.59 -12.65 6.28
C VAL A 111 2.21 -11.45 7.16
N ASP A 112 2.98 -10.37 7.07
CA ASP A 112 2.76 -9.13 7.83
C ASP A 112 1.79 -8.18 7.13
N LEU A 113 1.52 -8.42 5.84
CA LEU A 113 0.59 -7.67 5.00
C LEU A 113 0.03 -8.57 3.90
N LEU A 114 -1.25 -8.41 3.60
CA LEU A 114 -1.91 -9.00 2.43
C LEU A 114 -2.26 -7.91 1.41
N VAL A 115 -1.94 -8.16 0.14
CA VAL A 115 -2.42 -7.39 -1.02
C VAL A 115 -3.30 -8.30 -1.86
N VAL A 116 -4.57 -7.98 -2.01
CA VAL A 116 -5.55 -8.86 -2.65
C VAL A 116 -6.27 -8.15 -3.79
N ALA A 117 -6.11 -8.66 -5.01
CA ALA A 117 -6.96 -8.34 -6.15
C ALA A 117 -8.03 -9.41 -6.26
N ALA A 118 -9.23 -9.14 -5.76
CA ALA A 118 -10.29 -10.13 -5.65
C ALA A 118 -10.80 -10.61 -7.02
N ILE A 119 -11.02 -11.92 -7.17
CA ILE A 119 -11.75 -12.48 -8.29
C ILE A 119 -13.21 -12.06 -8.21
N ASP A 120 -13.78 -12.20 -7.00
CA ASP A 120 -15.12 -11.79 -6.64
C ASP A 120 -15.10 -10.98 -5.34
N GLY A 121 -15.78 -9.83 -5.34
CA GLY A 121 -15.71 -8.88 -4.23
C GLY A 121 -16.47 -9.30 -2.96
N GLU A 122 -17.30 -10.32 -3.02
CA GLU A 122 -18.14 -10.74 -1.89
C GLU A 122 -17.68 -12.05 -1.25
N SER A 123 -16.94 -12.87 -1.99
CA SER A 123 -16.61 -14.24 -1.60
C SER A 123 -15.46 -14.38 -0.61
N LEU A 124 -14.72 -13.31 -0.34
CA LEU A 124 -13.51 -13.36 0.49
C LEU A 124 -13.72 -12.96 1.95
N ALA A 125 -14.95 -12.57 2.35
CA ALA A 125 -15.22 -12.01 3.67
C ALA A 125 -14.77 -12.93 4.81
N GLN A 126 -15.01 -14.25 4.71
CA GLN A 126 -14.66 -15.21 5.76
C GLN A 126 -13.15 -15.33 5.93
N VAL A 127 -12.40 -15.60 4.86
CA VAL A 127 -10.94 -15.78 4.93
C VAL A 127 -10.23 -14.49 5.35
N LEU A 128 -10.73 -13.33 4.94
CA LEU A 128 -10.16 -12.04 5.37
C LEU A 128 -10.48 -11.70 6.82
N SER A 129 -11.58 -12.22 7.38
CA SER A 129 -11.84 -12.16 8.81
C SER A 129 -10.76 -12.89 9.63
N GLU A 130 -10.22 -14.00 9.10
CA GLU A 130 -9.10 -14.72 9.72
C GLU A 130 -7.81 -13.88 9.71
N ALA A 131 -7.52 -13.20 8.60
CA ALA A 131 -6.41 -12.27 8.52
C ALA A 131 -6.54 -11.16 9.58
N LYS A 132 -7.73 -10.56 9.70
CA LYS A 132 -8.03 -9.54 10.72
C LYS A 132 -7.82 -10.05 12.14
N ASN A 133 -8.30 -11.26 12.44
CA ASN A 133 -8.14 -11.88 13.77
C ASN A 133 -6.67 -12.12 14.14
N GLN A 134 -5.81 -12.27 13.14
CA GLN A 134 -4.36 -12.38 13.31
C GLN A 134 -3.63 -11.03 13.21
N ASN A 135 -4.37 -9.91 13.14
CA ASN A 135 -3.85 -8.56 12.97
C ASN A 135 -3.01 -8.37 11.69
N ILE A 136 -3.32 -9.10 10.64
CA ILE A 136 -2.70 -8.95 9.32
C ILE A 136 -3.49 -7.88 8.56
N PRO A 137 -2.93 -6.70 8.28
CA PRO A 137 -3.59 -5.67 7.48
C PRO A 137 -3.81 -6.14 6.04
N VAL A 138 -4.92 -5.71 5.44
CA VAL A 138 -5.31 -6.10 4.09
C VAL A 138 -5.48 -4.87 3.21
N ILE A 139 -4.81 -4.87 2.06
CA ILE A 139 -5.00 -3.91 0.98
C ILE A 139 -5.86 -4.56 -0.10
N ALA A 140 -7.06 -4.02 -0.34
CA ALA A 140 -7.84 -4.34 -1.52
C ALA A 140 -7.22 -3.60 -2.72
N TYR A 141 -6.69 -4.35 -3.68
CA TYR A 141 -6.01 -3.82 -4.87
C TYR A 141 -6.93 -3.87 -6.09
N ASP A 142 -7.12 -2.72 -6.72
CA ASP A 142 -7.95 -2.51 -7.93
C ASP A 142 -9.44 -2.80 -7.75
N ARG A 143 -9.81 -3.96 -7.25
CA ARG A 143 -11.20 -4.40 -7.07
C ARG A 143 -11.65 -4.22 -5.63
N LEU A 144 -12.85 -3.64 -5.46
CA LEU A 144 -13.45 -3.47 -4.15
C LEU A 144 -13.81 -4.83 -3.55
N ILE A 145 -13.50 -5.02 -2.28
CA ILE A 145 -13.90 -6.18 -1.49
C ILE A 145 -14.98 -5.72 -0.51
N MET A 146 -16.12 -6.40 -0.53
CA MET A 146 -17.32 -6.02 0.20
C MET A 146 -17.64 -7.04 1.32
N ASN A 147 -18.66 -6.73 2.12
CA ASN A 147 -19.19 -7.60 3.18
C ASN A 147 -18.16 -7.99 4.24
N THR A 148 -17.12 -7.18 4.43
CA THR A 148 -16.07 -7.38 5.43
C THR A 148 -15.55 -6.06 5.98
N ASP A 149 -15.14 -6.06 7.22
CA ASP A 149 -14.44 -4.94 7.87
C ASP A 149 -12.93 -5.22 8.04
N ALA A 150 -12.41 -6.21 7.32
CA ALA A 150 -11.01 -6.60 7.36
C ALA A 150 -10.11 -5.72 6.49
N ILE A 151 -10.68 -4.90 5.59
CA ILE A 151 -9.91 -4.08 4.66
C ILE A 151 -9.33 -2.86 5.38
N SER A 152 -8.02 -2.75 5.37
CA SER A 152 -7.29 -1.61 5.95
C SER A 152 -7.15 -0.46 4.95
N TYR A 153 -6.91 -0.78 3.67
CA TYR A 153 -6.73 0.19 2.59
C TYR A 153 -7.33 -0.33 1.29
N TYR A 154 -7.81 0.59 0.47
CA TYR A 154 -8.24 0.32 -0.89
C TYR A 154 -7.44 1.18 -1.87
N VAL A 155 -6.86 0.56 -2.87
CA VAL A 155 -6.04 1.20 -3.92
C VAL A 155 -6.64 0.89 -5.28
N SER A 156 -7.11 1.91 -5.98
CA SER A 156 -7.73 1.78 -7.31
C SER A 156 -7.58 3.07 -8.11
N PHE A 157 -8.20 3.10 -9.29
CA PHE A 157 -8.31 4.29 -10.14
C PHE A 157 -9.53 5.13 -9.75
N ASP A 158 -9.55 6.39 -10.18
CA ASP A 158 -10.78 7.18 -10.20
C ASP A 158 -11.67 6.71 -11.38
N ASN A 159 -12.38 5.61 -11.14
CA ASN A 159 -13.24 4.96 -12.15
C ASN A 159 -14.40 5.87 -12.59
N TYR A 160 -14.86 6.79 -11.74
CA TYR A 160 -15.86 7.77 -12.12
C TYR A 160 -15.33 8.73 -13.20
N THR A 161 -14.16 9.28 -12.99
CA THR A 161 -13.52 10.18 -13.98
C THR A 161 -13.19 9.43 -15.27
N VAL A 162 -12.74 8.17 -15.20
CA VAL A 162 -12.53 7.33 -16.39
C VAL A 162 -13.83 7.19 -17.19
N GLY A 163 -14.93 6.77 -16.54
CA GLY A 163 -16.22 6.61 -17.20
C GLY A 163 -16.76 7.92 -17.77
N LYS A 164 -16.59 9.02 -17.04
CA LYS A 164 -16.98 10.37 -17.51
C LYS A 164 -16.23 10.75 -18.79
N LEU A 165 -14.90 10.60 -18.81
CA LEU A 165 -14.08 10.91 -19.99
C LEU A 165 -14.46 10.06 -21.20
N GLN A 166 -14.76 8.77 -21.01
CA GLN A 166 -15.24 7.89 -22.07
C GLN A 166 -16.61 8.37 -22.60
N GLY A 167 -17.55 8.70 -21.73
CA GLY A 167 -18.87 9.22 -22.11
C GLY A 167 -18.79 10.53 -22.86
N GLU A 168 -17.97 11.47 -22.38
CA GLU A 168 -17.74 12.77 -23.03
C GLU A 168 -17.12 12.58 -24.43
N PHE A 169 -16.13 11.69 -24.57
CA PHE A 169 -15.53 11.39 -25.85
C PHE A 169 -16.55 10.83 -26.86
N VAL A 170 -17.38 9.88 -26.44
CA VAL A 170 -18.43 9.30 -27.29
C VAL A 170 -19.46 10.35 -27.68
N ALA A 171 -19.91 11.17 -26.70
CA ALA A 171 -20.87 12.24 -26.94
C ALA A 171 -20.35 13.25 -27.97
N ASP A 172 -19.10 13.65 -27.86
CA ASP A 172 -18.44 14.58 -28.81
C ASP A 172 -18.35 13.94 -30.20
N LYS A 173 -17.83 12.70 -30.31
CA LYS A 173 -17.67 12.00 -31.60
C LYS A 173 -18.98 11.75 -32.34
N LEU A 174 -20.05 11.52 -31.60
CA LEU A 174 -21.39 11.35 -32.18
C LEU A 174 -22.13 12.67 -32.40
N GLY A 175 -21.60 13.80 -31.93
CA GLY A 175 -22.24 15.10 -32.03
C GLY A 175 -23.54 15.20 -31.29
N LEU A 176 -23.67 14.54 -30.12
CA LEU A 176 -24.92 14.41 -29.37
C LEU A 176 -25.55 15.76 -29.01
N ALA A 177 -24.76 16.78 -28.74
CA ALA A 177 -25.25 18.13 -28.43
C ALA A 177 -26.12 18.75 -29.53
N ASN A 178 -25.93 18.29 -30.78
CA ASN A 178 -26.66 18.80 -31.97
C ASN A 178 -27.49 17.73 -32.68
N ALA A 179 -27.72 16.60 -32.00
CA ALA A 179 -28.33 15.42 -32.64
C ALA A 179 -29.85 15.54 -32.84
N GLY A 180 -30.54 16.46 -32.14
CA GLY A 180 -31.99 16.54 -32.15
C GLY A 180 -32.66 15.24 -31.74
N ASP A 181 -33.61 14.75 -32.52
CA ASP A 181 -34.30 13.47 -32.25
C ASP A 181 -33.57 12.24 -32.76
N LYS A 182 -32.36 12.37 -33.24
CA LYS A 182 -31.54 11.25 -33.75
C LYS A 182 -31.23 10.27 -32.63
N LYS A 183 -31.45 9.01 -32.86
CA LYS A 183 -31.13 7.90 -31.92
C LYS A 183 -29.81 7.24 -32.26
N PHE A 184 -29.08 6.86 -31.24
CA PHE A 184 -27.83 6.14 -31.32
C PHE A 184 -27.91 4.85 -30.50
N ASN A 185 -27.38 3.77 -31.02
CA ASN A 185 -27.19 2.54 -30.25
C ASN A 185 -25.80 2.59 -29.59
N VAL A 186 -25.78 2.41 -28.28
CA VAL A 186 -24.53 2.38 -27.48
C VAL A 186 -24.50 1.07 -26.72
N GLU A 187 -23.40 0.37 -26.77
CA GLU A 187 -23.14 -0.86 -26.04
C GLU A 187 -22.03 -0.63 -25.02
N PHE A 188 -22.24 -1.13 -23.81
CA PHE A 188 -21.23 -1.15 -22.75
C PHE A 188 -20.72 -2.57 -22.57
N THR A 189 -19.41 -2.77 -22.62
CA THR A 189 -18.73 -4.07 -22.47
C THR A 189 -17.78 -4.06 -21.27
#